data_351ef056175b4660b21fd2d5f7a4aec6
#
_entry.id   351ef056175b4660b21fd2d5f7a4aec6
#
_cell.length_a   1.000
_cell.length_b   1.000
_cell.length_c   1.000
_cell.angle_alpha   90.00
_cell.angle_beta   90.00
_cell.angle_gamma   90.00
#
_symmetry.space_group_name_H-M   'P 1'
#
loop_
_entity.id
_entity.type
_entity.pdbx_description
1 polymer ?
#
loop_
_entity_poly.entity_id
_entity_poly.type
_entity_poly.pdbx_seq_one_letter_code
_entity_poly.pdbx_strand_id
1 'polypeptide(L)'
;MAVKLTKNELKVQKDRLKQFQRYLPTLQLKKQQLQSVVMHVTAQLEEVERQRRAAVDGLDDWVAVFAENESFPEGKQLQSLVRPRYVECGQENIAGVTVPVFRDLSFEEIRYDVADYPLWVDTAAVRLREIARLDALAKTLRRQVELLEKELRSTAQRVNLFEKVKIPEAKENIRVIGIYLGDQQTSAVVRGKIAKKKLQEVGQ
;
A
#
# COMPACT_ATOMS: atom_id res chain seq x y z
N MET A 1 20.80 -17.99 15.39
CA MET A 1 22.22 -17.75 15.79
C MET A 1 22.31 -17.85 17.30
N ALA A 2 23.37 -18.48 17.83
CA ALA A 2 23.59 -18.52 19.27
C ALA A 2 23.89 -17.12 19.80
N VAL A 3 23.15 -16.68 20.82
CA VAL A 3 23.36 -15.37 21.45
C VAL A 3 24.59 -15.40 22.35
N LYS A 4 25.38 -14.32 22.40
CA LYS A 4 26.54 -14.21 23.28
C LYS A 4 26.08 -14.02 24.72
N LEU A 5 26.57 -14.87 25.66
CA LEU A 5 26.17 -14.87 27.05
C LEU A 5 27.02 -13.86 27.88
N THR A 6 26.88 -12.56 27.56
CA THR A 6 27.66 -11.48 28.19
C THR A 6 26.76 -10.35 28.71
N LYS A 7 27.26 -9.59 29.72
CA LYS A 7 26.55 -8.41 30.25
C LYS A 7 26.27 -7.36 29.16
N ASN A 8 27.22 -7.17 28.24
CA ASN A 8 27.04 -6.22 27.15
C ASN A 8 25.92 -6.66 26.20
N GLU A 9 25.86 -7.95 25.84
CA GLU A 9 24.80 -8.49 25.00
C GLU A 9 23.44 -8.40 25.70
N LEU A 10 23.37 -8.64 27.03
CA LEU A 10 22.15 -8.45 27.80
C LEU A 10 21.61 -7.02 27.65
N LYS A 11 22.48 -6.02 27.76
CA LYS A 11 22.12 -4.62 27.57
C LYS A 11 21.58 -4.38 26.15
N VAL A 12 22.31 -4.85 25.13
CA VAL A 12 21.91 -4.71 23.71
C VAL A 12 20.53 -5.34 23.47
N GLN A 13 20.26 -6.53 24.00
CA GLN A 13 18.96 -7.20 23.82
C GLN A 13 17.84 -6.46 24.55
N LYS A 14 18.09 -5.89 25.74
CA LYS A 14 17.12 -5.03 26.44
C LYS A 14 16.82 -3.75 25.68
N ASP A 15 17.83 -3.10 25.11
CA ASP A 15 17.65 -1.88 24.32
C ASP A 15 16.89 -2.16 23.02
N ARG A 16 17.20 -3.28 22.33
CA ARG A 16 16.43 -3.75 21.15
C ARG A 16 14.98 -4.02 21.50
N LEU A 17 14.71 -4.73 22.60
CA LEU A 17 13.34 -5.01 23.04
C LEU A 17 12.56 -3.71 23.26
N LYS A 18 13.17 -2.75 23.96
CA LYS A 18 12.57 -1.43 24.20
C LYS A 18 12.28 -0.69 22.89
N GLN A 19 13.19 -0.73 21.92
CA GLN A 19 12.99 -0.15 20.60
C GLN A 19 11.82 -0.83 19.86
N PHE A 20 11.78 -2.16 19.81
CA PHE A 20 10.71 -2.90 19.14
C PHE A 20 9.34 -2.59 19.76
N GLN A 21 9.25 -2.56 21.09
CA GLN A 21 8.02 -2.20 21.80
C GLN A 21 7.57 -0.75 21.53
N ARG A 22 8.52 0.17 21.31
CA ARG A 22 8.21 1.57 20.96
C ARG A 22 7.73 1.71 19.52
N TYR A 23 8.32 0.96 18.57
CA TYR A 23 7.97 1.07 17.15
C TYR A 23 6.71 0.29 16.79
N LEU A 24 6.40 -0.79 17.48
CA LEU A 24 5.26 -1.65 17.16
C LEU A 24 3.92 -0.88 17.11
N PRO A 25 3.55 -0.05 18.09
CA PRO A 25 2.31 0.72 18.06
C PRO A 25 2.22 1.68 16.87
N THR A 26 3.34 2.32 16.52
CA THR A 26 3.41 3.23 15.36
C THR A 26 3.18 2.49 14.04
N LEU A 27 3.75 1.30 13.89
CA LEU A 27 3.52 0.45 12.72
C LEU A 27 2.08 -0.08 12.66
N GLN A 28 1.49 -0.42 13.82
CA GLN A 28 0.09 -0.83 13.90
C GLN A 28 -0.85 0.32 13.49
N LEU A 29 -0.59 1.54 13.97
CA LEU A 29 -1.34 2.72 13.57
C LEU A 29 -1.23 2.98 12.06
N LYS A 30 0.01 2.92 11.50
CA LYS A 30 0.21 3.07 10.05
C LYS A 30 -0.56 2.00 9.27
N LYS A 31 -0.56 0.75 9.74
CA LYS A 31 -1.35 -0.34 9.13
C LYS A 31 -2.84 -0.02 9.11
N GLN A 32 -3.40 0.45 10.24
CA GLN A 32 -4.81 0.82 10.32
C GLN A 32 -5.17 1.99 9.39
N GLN A 33 -4.32 3.02 9.34
CA GLN A 33 -4.49 4.14 8.41
C GLN A 33 -4.50 3.68 6.96
N LEU A 34 -3.53 2.84 6.57
CA LEU A 34 -3.48 2.28 5.20
C LEU A 34 -4.70 1.42 4.89
N GLN A 35 -5.20 0.62 5.84
CA GLN A 35 -6.42 -0.18 5.67
C GLN A 35 -7.63 0.70 5.39
N SER A 36 -7.81 1.77 6.18
CA SER A 36 -8.91 2.72 5.98
C SER A 36 -8.84 3.41 4.62
N VAL A 37 -7.64 3.84 4.22
CA VAL A 37 -7.42 4.49 2.93
C VAL A 37 -7.69 3.55 1.76
N VAL A 38 -7.20 2.31 1.82
CA VAL A 38 -7.47 1.28 0.79
C VAL A 38 -8.96 1.06 0.63
N MET A 39 -9.70 0.90 1.74
CA MET A 39 -11.15 0.75 1.70
C MET A 39 -11.84 1.95 1.02
N HIS A 40 -11.41 3.17 1.38
CA HIS A 40 -11.99 4.38 0.80
C HIS A 40 -11.75 4.48 -0.71
N VAL A 41 -10.51 4.28 -1.16
CA VAL A 41 -10.15 4.34 -2.59
C VAL A 41 -10.81 3.19 -3.37
N THR A 42 -10.95 2.01 -2.78
CA THR A 42 -11.66 0.88 -3.40
C THR A 42 -13.15 1.21 -3.59
N ALA A 43 -13.80 1.80 -2.57
CA ALA A 43 -15.20 2.23 -2.70
C ALA A 43 -15.38 3.32 -3.77
N GLN A 44 -14.42 4.25 -3.89
CA GLN A 44 -14.43 5.24 -4.98
C GLN A 44 -14.28 4.57 -6.35
N LEU A 45 -13.40 3.58 -6.47
CA LEU A 45 -13.21 2.82 -7.72
C LEU A 45 -14.49 2.09 -8.12
N GLU A 46 -15.15 1.41 -7.18
CA GLU A 46 -16.41 0.70 -7.42
C GLU A 46 -17.53 1.66 -7.88
N GLU A 47 -17.58 2.86 -7.30
CA GLU A 47 -18.54 3.89 -7.72
C GLU A 47 -18.27 4.35 -9.16
N VAL A 48 -17.03 4.67 -9.49
CA VAL A 48 -16.64 5.10 -10.84
C VAL A 48 -16.90 3.99 -11.86
N GLU A 49 -16.61 2.72 -11.52
CA GLU A 49 -16.89 1.57 -12.39
C GLU A 49 -18.41 1.34 -12.59
N ARG A 50 -19.22 1.66 -11.58
CA ARG A 50 -20.67 1.63 -11.70
C ARG A 50 -21.16 2.73 -12.64
N GLN A 51 -20.67 3.97 -12.48
CA GLN A 51 -21.00 5.10 -13.35
C GLN A 51 -20.59 4.82 -14.80
N ARG A 52 -19.39 4.26 -14.99
CA ARG A 52 -18.90 3.86 -16.30
C ARG A 52 -19.81 2.81 -16.94
N ARG A 53 -20.23 1.78 -16.19
CA ARG A 53 -21.17 0.75 -16.71
C ARG A 53 -22.49 1.39 -17.09
N ALA A 54 -23.08 2.20 -16.24
CA ALA A 54 -24.32 2.90 -16.54
C ALA A 54 -24.21 3.80 -17.79
N ALA A 55 -23.05 4.47 -17.98
CA ALA A 55 -22.81 5.29 -19.18
C ALA A 55 -22.66 4.43 -20.44
N VAL A 56 -22.08 3.23 -20.34
CA VAL A 56 -21.98 2.28 -21.46
C VAL A 56 -23.35 1.68 -21.77
N ASP A 57 -24.08 1.21 -20.74
CA ASP A 57 -25.42 0.63 -20.89
C ASP A 57 -26.38 1.66 -21.52
N GLY A 58 -26.27 2.94 -21.16
CA GLY A 58 -27.03 4.03 -21.79
C GLY A 58 -26.70 4.27 -23.29
N LEU A 59 -25.60 3.70 -23.82
CA LEU A 59 -25.36 3.69 -25.27
C LEU A 59 -26.15 2.59 -25.97
N ASP A 60 -26.53 1.52 -25.30
CA ASP A 60 -27.32 0.43 -25.90
C ASP A 60 -28.71 0.90 -26.35
N ASP A 61 -29.27 1.90 -25.69
CA ASP A 61 -30.52 2.57 -26.10
C ASP A 61 -30.39 3.26 -27.50
N TRP A 62 -29.15 3.53 -27.92
CA TRP A 62 -28.82 4.19 -29.19
C TRP A 62 -28.34 3.20 -30.26
N VAL A 63 -28.17 1.93 -29.95
CA VAL A 63 -27.63 0.91 -30.88
C VAL A 63 -28.45 0.87 -32.18
N ALA A 64 -29.78 0.99 -32.10
CA ALA A 64 -30.67 1.01 -33.25
C ALA A 64 -30.35 2.23 -34.16
N VAL A 65 -30.08 3.41 -33.57
CA VAL A 65 -29.74 4.65 -34.27
C VAL A 65 -28.36 4.53 -34.95
N PHE A 66 -27.41 3.83 -34.31
CA PHE A 66 -26.08 3.56 -34.87
C PHE A 66 -26.14 2.53 -36.01
N ALA A 67 -27.09 1.61 -35.99
CA ALA A 67 -27.26 0.59 -37.03
C ALA A 67 -27.90 1.11 -38.33
N GLU A 68 -28.66 2.22 -38.29
CA GLU A 68 -29.26 2.88 -39.44
C GLU A 68 -28.27 3.71 -40.24
N ASN A 69 -27.04 3.27 -40.38
CA ASN A 69 -25.89 4.06 -40.81
C ASN A 69 -25.65 4.13 -42.33
N GLU A 70 -26.67 4.30 -43.13
CA GLU A 70 -26.49 4.65 -44.57
C GLU A 70 -25.82 6.04 -44.77
N SER A 71 -25.87 6.90 -43.73
CA SER A 71 -25.37 8.27 -43.78
C SER A 71 -23.96 8.47 -43.22
N PHE A 72 -23.30 7.42 -42.71
CA PHE A 72 -21.94 7.57 -42.15
C PHE A 72 -20.91 7.52 -43.30
N PRO A 73 -20.00 8.51 -43.42
CA PRO A 73 -19.05 8.55 -44.52
C PRO A 73 -18.20 7.28 -44.60
N GLU A 74 -18.05 6.71 -45.80
CA GLU A 74 -17.23 5.51 -46.02
C GLU A 74 -15.80 5.71 -45.51
N GLY A 75 -15.29 4.72 -44.76
CA GLY A 75 -13.95 4.74 -44.19
C GLY A 75 -13.74 5.61 -42.94
N LYS A 76 -14.78 6.32 -42.46
CA LYS A 76 -14.73 7.08 -41.22
C LYS A 76 -15.38 6.26 -40.09
N GLN A 77 -14.84 6.37 -38.88
CA GLN A 77 -15.36 5.71 -37.69
C GLN A 77 -15.61 6.75 -36.61
N LEU A 78 -16.67 6.58 -35.81
CA LEU A 78 -17.00 7.45 -34.67
C LEU A 78 -15.82 7.59 -33.71
N GLN A 79 -15.05 6.53 -33.52
CA GLN A 79 -13.83 6.52 -32.71
C GLN A 79 -12.76 7.51 -33.20
N SER A 80 -12.75 7.82 -34.51
CA SER A 80 -11.82 8.81 -35.05
C SER A 80 -12.13 10.24 -34.62
N LEU A 81 -13.38 10.51 -34.19
CA LEU A 81 -13.85 11.80 -33.71
C LEU A 81 -13.57 12.04 -32.21
N VAL A 82 -13.23 10.99 -31.48
CA VAL A 82 -12.91 11.07 -30.05
C VAL A 82 -11.53 10.48 -29.83
N ARG A 83 -10.50 11.33 -29.99
CA ARG A 83 -9.10 10.94 -29.76
C ARG A 83 -8.60 11.50 -28.43
N PRO A 84 -8.33 10.66 -27.41
CA PRO A 84 -7.65 11.11 -26.24
C PRO A 84 -6.24 11.59 -26.60
N ARG A 85 -5.90 12.81 -26.18
CA ARG A 85 -4.57 13.39 -26.42
C ARG A 85 -3.63 13.15 -25.24
N TYR A 86 -4.09 13.52 -24.07
CA TYR A 86 -3.27 13.50 -22.87
C TYR A 86 -4.10 13.29 -21.61
N VAL A 87 -3.64 12.38 -20.74
CA VAL A 87 -4.19 12.20 -19.40
C VAL A 87 -3.38 13.03 -18.42
N GLU A 88 -3.98 14.06 -17.87
CA GLU A 88 -3.34 14.87 -16.83
C GLU A 88 -3.44 14.17 -15.49
N CYS A 89 -2.28 13.73 -14.98
CA CYS A 89 -2.15 13.12 -13.67
C CYS A 89 -1.26 13.97 -12.77
N GLY A 90 -1.74 14.24 -11.55
CA GLY A 90 -0.93 14.76 -10.46
C GLY A 90 -0.28 13.64 -9.65
N GLN A 91 0.49 14.01 -8.64
CA GLN A 91 0.96 13.11 -7.60
C GLN A 91 0.54 13.64 -6.24
N GLU A 92 0.09 12.76 -5.37
CA GLU A 92 -0.29 13.07 -4.00
C GLU A 92 0.32 12.04 -3.05
N ASN A 93 0.59 12.48 -1.82
CA ASN A 93 1.09 11.59 -0.77
C ASN A 93 -0.05 11.21 0.17
N ILE A 94 -0.45 9.95 0.13
CA ILE A 94 -1.51 9.41 0.98
C ILE A 94 -0.90 8.38 1.95
N ALA A 95 -0.98 8.65 3.24
CA ALA A 95 -0.42 7.79 4.30
C ALA A 95 1.07 7.44 4.09
N GLY A 96 1.85 8.35 3.50
CA GLY A 96 3.28 8.14 3.20
C GLY A 96 3.55 7.34 1.92
N VAL A 97 2.54 7.16 1.07
CA VAL A 97 2.68 6.54 -0.26
C VAL A 97 2.39 7.59 -1.33
N THR A 98 3.31 7.76 -2.26
CA THR A 98 3.09 8.64 -3.43
C THR A 98 2.24 7.90 -4.44
N VAL A 99 1.06 8.43 -4.74
CA VAL A 99 0.08 7.86 -5.66
C VAL A 99 -0.25 8.85 -6.78
N PRO A 100 -0.57 8.38 -8.00
CA PRO A 100 -1.07 9.24 -9.07
C PRO A 100 -2.50 9.67 -8.76
N VAL A 101 -2.84 10.92 -9.10
CA VAL A 101 -4.20 11.46 -9.00
C VAL A 101 -4.64 11.94 -10.37
N PHE A 102 -5.78 11.45 -10.83
CA PHE A 102 -6.39 11.92 -12.07
C PHE A 102 -6.87 13.36 -11.93
N ARG A 103 -6.51 14.22 -12.87
CA ARG A 103 -6.99 15.60 -12.92
C ARG A 103 -7.96 15.80 -14.07
N ASP A 104 -7.54 15.50 -15.29
CA ASP A 104 -8.39 15.63 -16.48
C ASP A 104 -7.87 14.75 -17.62
N LEU A 105 -8.73 14.57 -18.64
CA LEU A 105 -8.41 13.95 -19.90
C LEU A 105 -8.72 14.94 -21.01
N SER A 106 -7.68 15.42 -21.69
CA SER A 106 -7.81 16.28 -22.87
C SER A 106 -8.03 15.44 -24.11
N PHE A 107 -8.81 16.01 -25.05
CA PHE A 107 -9.08 15.40 -26.36
C PHE A 107 -8.55 16.30 -27.47
N GLU A 108 -8.25 15.72 -28.63
CA GLU A 108 -7.95 16.48 -29.83
C GLU A 108 -9.20 17.19 -30.30
N GLU A 109 -9.09 18.47 -30.69
CA GLU A 109 -10.15 19.18 -31.42
C GLU A 109 -10.19 18.69 -32.84
N ILE A 110 -11.13 17.81 -33.15
CA ILE A 110 -11.36 17.32 -34.50
C ILE A 110 -12.51 18.14 -35.08
N ARG A 111 -12.19 18.94 -36.10
CA ARG A 111 -13.20 19.68 -36.89
C ARG A 111 -13.75 18.77 -37.95
N TYR A 112 -15.05 18.60 -37.97
CA TYR A 112 -15.78 17.88 -39.00
C TYR A 112 -16.99 18.72 -39.45
N ASP A 113 -17.38 18.56 -40.72
CA ASP A 113 -18.58 19.22 -41.22
C ASP A 113 -19.81 18.45 -40.70
N VAL A 114 -20.70 19.14 -40.03
CA VAL A 114 -21.93 18.56 -39.46
C VAL A 114 -22.84 18.04 -40.61
N ALA A 115 -22.72 18.61 -41.83
CA ALA A 115 -23.47 18.15 -42.98
C ALA A 115 -23.03 16.76 -43.48
N ASP A 116 -21.76 16.35 -43.17
CA ASP A 116 -21.22 15.06 -43.60
C ASP A 116 -21.58 13.91 -42.63
N TYR A 117 -22.19 14.23 -41.48
CA TYR A 117 -22.45 13.26 -40.42
C TYR A 117 -23.91 13.28 -39.98
N PRO A 118 -24.44 12.15 -39.49
CA PRO A 118 -25.76 12.10 -38.87
C PRO A 118 -25.85 13.04 -37.64
N LEU A 119 -27.04 13.60 -37.38
CA LEU A 119 -27.29 14.57 -36.29
C LEU A 119 -26.95 14.05 -34.91
N TRP A 120 -26.95 12.72 -34.68
CA TRP A 120 -26.65 12.10 -33.42
C TRP A 120 -25.16 12.05 -33.09
N VAL A 121 -24.25 12.31 -34.05
CA VAL A 121 -22.79 12.17 -33.88
C VAL A 121 -22.24 13.05 -32.77
N ASP A 122 -22.71 14.28 -32.66
CA ASP A 122 -22.28 15.21 -31.61
C ASP A 122 -22.59 14.66 -30.21
N THR A 123 -23.82 14.16 -30.03
CA THR A 123 -24.25 13.57 -28.78
C THR A 123 -23.43 12.31 -28.44
N ALA A 124 -23.19 11.46 -29.43
CA ALA A 124 -22.37 10.26 -29.28
C ALA A 124 -20.91 10.61 -28.91
N ALA A 125 -20.34 11.62 -29.55
CA ALA A 125 -18.97 12.08 -29.25
C ALA A 125 -18.84 12.60 -27.80
N VAL A 126 -19.86 13.33 -27.32
CA VAL A 126 -19.89 13.79 -25.89
C VAL A 126 -19.95 12.60 -24.94
N ARG A 127 -20.83 11.63 -25.19
CA ARG A 127 -20.94 10.41 -24.34
C ARG A 127 -19.66 9.58 -24.34
N LEU A 128 -19.04 9.40 -25.50
CA LEU A 128 -17.76 8.69 -25.59
C LEU A 128 -16.62 9.39 -24.83
N ARG A 129 -16.59 10.73 -24.87
CA ARG A 129 -15.62 11.50 -24.07
C ARG A 129 -15.85 11.31 -22.58
N GLU A 130 -17.11 11.28 -22.13
CA GLU A 130 -17.47 11.00 -20.74
C GLU A 130 -16.99 9.60 -20.30
N ILE A 131 -17.28 8.58 -21.09
CA ILE A 131 -16.83 7.19 -20.83
C ILE A 131 -15.29 7.12 -20.80
N ALA A 132 -14.62 7.78 -21.74
CA ALA A 132 -13.15 7.80 -21.77
C ALA A 132 -12.55 8.47 -20.51
N ARG A 133 -13.18 9.53 -19.98
CA ARG A 133 -12.78 10.15 -18.71
C ARG A 133 -12.97 9.21 -17.53
N LEU A 134 -14.10 8.52 -17.46
CA LEU A 134 -14.37 7.53 -16.40
C LEU A 134 -13.40 6.35 -16.50
N ASP A 135 -13.02 5.90 -17.67
CA ASP A 135 -12.00 4.87 -17.88
C ASP A 135 -10.62 5.31 -17.38
N ALA A 136 -10.22 6.54 -17.71
CA ALA A 136 -8.94 7.10 -17.24
C ALA A 136 -8.91 7.28 -15.74
N LEU A 137 -10.00 7.74 -15.12
CA LEU A 137 -10.16 7.87 -13.67
C LEU A 137 -10.11 6.48 -13.00
N ALA A 138 -10.89 5.51 -13.50
CA ALA A 138 -10.89 4.15 -12.96
C ALA A 138 -9.49 3.50 -13.04
N LYS A 139 -8.77 3.69 -14.14
CA LYS A 139 -7.40 3.21 -14.32
C LYS A 139 -6.44 3.83 -13.30
N THR A 140 -6.59 5.12 -13.03
CA THR A 140 -5.77 5.83 -12.03
C THR A 140 -6.08 5.33 -10.62
N LEU A 141 -7.37 5.17 -10.26
CA LEU A 141 -7.78 4.65 -8.95
C LEU A 141 -7.31 3.20 -8.75
N ARG A 142 -7.39 2.34 -9.76
CA ARG A 142 -6.80 0.97 -9.68
C ARG A 142 -5.32 1.02 -9.36
N ARG A 143 -4.59 1.94 -10.00
CA ARG A 143 -3.16 2.12 -9.72
C ARG A 143 -2.89 2.62 -8.31
N GLN A 144 -3.74 3.49 -7.77
CA GLN A 144 -3.66 3.92 -6.37
C GLN A 144 -3.85 2.73 -5.42
N VAL A 145 -4.90 1.93 -5.63
CA VAL A 145 -5.20 0.73 -4.82
C VAL A 145 -3.99 -0.22 -4.82
N GLU A 146 -3.43 -0.54 -5.99
CA GLU A 146 -2.25 -1.41 -6.10
C GLU A 146 -1.06 -0.91 -5.25
N LEU A 147 -0.75 0.39 -5.33
CA LEU A 147 0.37 0.98 -4.60
C LEU A 147 0.12 0.97 -3.08
N LEU A 148 -1.09 1.33 -2.66
CA LEU A 148 -1.50 1.35 -1.26
C LEU A 148 -1.54 -0.07 -0.66
N GLU A 149 -2.07 -1.05 -1.39
CA GLU A 149 -2.07 -2.45 -0.95
C GLU A 149 -0.67 -3.03 -0.83
N LYS A 150 0.24 -2.67 -1.74
CA LYS A 150 1.64 -3.08 -1.67
C LYS A 150 2.29 -2.58 -0.39
N GLU A 151 2.10 -1.31 -0.04
CA GLU A 151 2.64 -0.75 1.20
C GLU A 151 1.92 -1.31 2.45
N LEU A 152 0.61 -1.52 2.40
CA LEU A 152 -0.15 -2.18 3.46
C LEU A 152 0.40 -3.59 3.74
N ARG A 153 0.65 -4.38 2.69
CA ARG A 153 1.22 -5.72 2.79
C ARG A 153 2.62 -5.68 3.42
N SER A 154 3.48 -4.76 2.97
CA SER A 154 4.82 -4.56 3.54
C SER A 154 4.76 -4.14 5.01
N THR A 155 3.87 -3.21 5.37
CA THR A 155 3.67 -2.75 6.75
C THR A 155 3.13 -3.88 7.65
N ALA A 156 2.17 -4.66 7.15
CA ALA A 156 1.62 -5.81 7.87
C ALA A 156 2.69 -6.89 8.12
N GLN A 157 3.56 -7.16 7.14
CA GLN A 157 4.70 -8.07 7.31
C GLN A 157 5.66 -7.58 8.40
N ARG A 158 5.96 -6.27 8.45
CA ARG A 158 6.80 -5.68 9.49
C ARG A 158 6.15 -5.80 10.87
N VAL A 159 4.86 -5.50 11.00
CA VAL A 159 4.12 -5.67 12.26
C VAL A 159 4.23 -7.11 12.74
N ASN A 160 3.93 -8.09 11.87
CA ASN A 160 4.02 -9.51 12.20
C ASN A 160 5.45 -9.94 12.59
N LEU A 161 6.46 -9.43 11.88
CA LEU A 161 7.86 -9.71 12.19
C LEU A 161 8.24 -9.21 13.61
N PHE A 162 7.85 -7.99 13.97
CA PHE A 162 8.15 -7.46 15.30
C PHE A 162 7.38 -8.19 16.39
N GLU A 163 6.09 -8.40 16.20
CA GLU A 163 5.21 -8.97 17.20
C GLU A 163 5.46 -10.46 17.45
N LYS A 164 5.60 -11.25 16.37
CA LYS A 164 5.67 -12.71 16.45
C LYS A 164 7.09 -13.27 16.50
N VAL A 165 8.08 -12.50 16.04
CA VAL A 165 9.46 -12.99 15.94
C VAL A 165 10.40 -12.16 16.81
N LYS A 166 10.56 -10.86 16.53
CA LYS A 166 11.61 -10.06 17.14
C LYS A 166 11.42 -9.80 18.63
N ILE A 167 10.21 -9.53 19.06
CA ILE A 167 9.90 -9.31 20.49
C ILE A 167 10.03 -10.61 21.29
N PRO A 168 9.45 -11.76 20.88
CA PRO A 168 9.66 -13.03 21.58
C PRO A 168 11.12 -13.47 21.58
N GLU A 169 11.84 -13.37 20.47
CA GLU A 169 13.28 -13.68 20.38
C GLU A 169 14.11 -12.86 21.37
N ALA A 170 13.90 -11.55 21.41
CA ALA A 170 14.62 -10.67 22.32
C ALA A 170 14.30 -10.99 23.80
N LYS A 171 13.06 -11.29 24.15
CA LYS A 171 12.66 -11.71 25.50
C LYS A 171 13.34 -13.02 25.90
N GLU A 172 13.37 -14.00 25.02
CA GLU A 172 14.00 -15.29 25.28
C GLU A 172 15.52 -15.14 25.43
N ASN A 173 16.16 -14.36 24.57
CA ASN A 173 17.58 -14.06 24.67
C ASN A 173 17.92 -13.39 26.00
N ILE A 174 17.12 -12.44 26.45
CA ILE A 174 17.30 -11.78 27.77
C ILE A 174 17.17 -12.80 28.91
N ARG A 175 16.19 -13.72 28.82
CA ARG A 175 15.97 -14.77 29.80
C ARG A 175 17.19 -15.70 29.89
N VAL A 176 17.66 -16.22 28.77
CA VAL A 176 18.80 -17.14 28.68
C VAL A 176 20.10 -16.50 29.22
N ILE A 177 20.39 -15.26 28.74
CA ILE A 177 21.57 -14.52 29.21
C ILE A 177 21.46 -14.23 30.72
N GLY A 178 20.25 -13.87 31.20
CA GLY A 178 20.00 -13.59 32.63
C GLY A 178 20.28 -14.80 33.51
N ILE A 179 19.81 -15.99 33.14
CA ILE A 179 20.09 -17.25 33.87
C ILE A 179 21.59 -17.50 33.92
N TYR A 180 22.27 -17.49 32.75
CA TYR A 180 23.71 -17.74 32.70
C TYR A 180 24.52 -16.78 33.56
N LEU A 181 24.21 -15.49 33.53
CA LEU A 181 24.91 -14.50 34.37
C LEU A 181 24.61 -14.69 35.86
N GLY A 182 23.39 -15.11 36.23
CA GLY A 182 23.03 -15.48 37.59
C GLY A 182 23.86 -16.65 38.11
N ASP A 183 23.97 -17.73 37.31
CA ASP A 183 24.77 -18.90 37.64
C ASP A 183 26.26 -18.57 37.79
N GLN A 184 26.77 -17.72 36.93
CA GLN A 184 28.16 -17.21 37.03
C GLN A 184 28.38 -16.41 38.29
N GLN A 185 27.45 -15.55 38.70
CA GLN A 185 27.54 -14.78 39.93
C GLN A 185 27.51 -15.70 41.17
N THR A 186 26.60 -16.67 41.22
CA THR A 186 26.50 -17.66 42.28
C THR A 186 27.81 -18.46 42.40
N SER A 187 28.32 -18.94 41.28
CA SER A 187 29.59 -19.67 41.23
C SER A 187 30.78 -18.81 41.67
N ALA A 188 30.79 -17.52 41.35
CA ALA A 188 31.84 -16.60 41.82
C ALA A 188 31.80 -16.38 43.33
N VAL A 189 30.60 -16.24 43.94
CA VAL A 189 30.41 -16.12 45.37
C VAL A 189 30.88 -17.40 46.10
N VAL A 190 30.52 -18.57 45.59
CA VAL A 190 30.97 -19.85 46.16
C VAL A 190 32.49 -19.98 46.11
N ARG A 191 33.12 -19.69 44.95
CA ARG A 191 34.59 -19.67 44.83
C ARG A 191 35.24 -18.69 45.78
N GLY A 192 34.69 -17.49 45.99
CA GLY A 192 35.15 -16.50 46.94
C GLY A 192 35.07 -17.00 48.41
N LYS A 193 33.97 -17.67 48.78
CA LYS A 193 33.85 -18.28 50.12
C LYS A 193 34.86 -19.39 50.36
N ILE A 194 35.08 -20.27 49.37
CA ILE A 194 36.08 -21.35 49.45
C ILE A 194 37.49 -20.77 49.60
N ALA A 195 37.82 -19.75 48.76
CA ALA A 195 39.14 -19.10 48.86
C ALA A 195 39.37 -18.44 50.22
N LYS A 196 38.35 -17.74 50.76
CA LYS A 196 38.43 -17.16 52.12
C LYS A 196 38.65 -18.20 53.19
N LYS A 197 37.92 -19.34 53.14
CA LYS A 197 38.09 -20.43 54.09
C LYS A 197 39.51 -21.02 54.05
N LYS A 198 40.05 -21.29 52.84
CA LYS A 198 41.41 -21.78 52.65
C LYS A 198 42.49 -20.83 53.22
N LEU A 199 42.32 -19.52 53.01
CA LEU A 199 43.25 -18.53 53.57
C LEU A 199 43.21 -18.48 55.09
N GLN A 200 42.07 -18.70 55.70
CA GLN A 200 41.93 -18.79 57.16
C GLN A 200 42.58 -20.06 57.75
N GLU A 201 42.55 -21.19 57.05
CA GLU A 201 43.16 -22.44 57.40
C GLU A 201 44.71 -22.45 57.27
N VAL A 202 45.28 -21.66 56.39
CA VAL A 202 46.73 -21.52 56.13
C VAL A 202 47.35 -20.46 57.03
N GLY A 203 46.59 -19.57 57.66
CA GLY A 203 47.02 -18.51 58.55
C GLY A 203 46.96 -18.88 60.03
N GLN A 204 46.64 -20.12 60.35
CA GLN A 204 46.82 -20.78 61.69
C GLN A 204 48.01 -21.74 61.63
#